data_29eda91272be6f104980d361b9d17f14
#
_entry.id   29eda91272be6f104980d361b9d17f14
#
_cell.length_a   1.000
_cell.length_b   1.000
_cell.length_c   1.000
_cell.angle_alpha   90.00
_cell.angle_beta   90.00
_cell.angle_gamma   90.00
#
_symmetry.space_group_name_H-M   'P 1'
#
loop_
_entity.id
_entity.type
_entity.pdbx_description
1 polymer ?
#
loop_
_entity_poly.entity_id
_entity_poly.type
_entity_poly.pdbx_seq_one_letter_code
_entity_poly.pdbx_strand_id
1 'polypeptide(L)'
;GADAHIELRKGQEQAFADEIIRLVETYGFDGLDIDLEQAAITAADNQTVIPAALRLVKDHYRAQGKNFLITMAPEFPYLTANGLYTPYLRALEGYYDWINPQFYNQGGDGIWIDGIGWIAQNNDALKEEFIYYIADSLINGTRGYYKIPHDKLVFGIPTNIDAAATGYVKNPQDLFDAFNQLKNQGQPLR
;
A
#
# COMPACT_ATOMS: atom_id res chain seq x y z
N GLY A 1 2.64 -4.23 -15.00
CA GLY A 1 1.66 -4.32 -16.07
C GLY A 1 1.07 -5.70 -16.20
N ALA A 2 -0.11 -5.79 -16.79
CA ALA A 2 -0.87 -7.04 -16.84
C ALA A 2 -0.16 -8.17 -17.60
N ASP A 3 0.65 -7.81 -18.60
CA ASP A 3 1.19 -8.77 -19.56
C ASP A 3 2.58 -9.31 -19.22
N ALA A 4 3.29 -8.67 -18.30
CA ALA A 4 4.62 -9.12 -17.88
C ALA A 4 4.83 -8.73 -16.41
N HIS A 5 5.16 -9.72 -15.58
CA HIS A 5 5.44 -9.51 -14.18
C HIS A 5 6.56 -10.45 -13.73
N ILE A 6 7.20 -10.08 -12.63
CA ILE A 6 8.24 -10.90 -12.02
C ILE A 6 7.63 -12.15 -11.38
N GLU A 7 8.32 -13.28 -11.51
CA GLU A 7 7.97 -14.52 -10.84
C GLU A 7 9.22 -15.07 -10.15
N LEU A 8 9.24 -15.01 -8.83
CA LEU A 8 10.36 -15.49 -8.04
C LEU A 8 10.00 -16.79 -7.32
N ARG A 9 10.99 -17.67 -7.19
CA ARG A 9 10.86 -18.97 -6.53
C ARG A 9 11.79 -19.05 -5.31
N LYS A 10 11.42 -19.87 -4.35
CA LYS A 10 12.27 -20.19 -3.18
C LYS A 10 13.70 -20.49 -3.62
N GLY A 11 14.65 -19.90 -2.92
CA GLY A 11 16.07 -19.99 -3.23
C GLY A 11 16.61 -18.81 -4.07
N GLN A 12 15.74 -17.94 -4.58
CA GLN A 12 16.15 -16.76 -5.36
C GLN A 12 16.25 -15.47 -4.53
N GLU A 13 16.06 -15.54 -3.23
CA GLU A 13 16.05 -14.38 -2.34
C GLU A 13 17.35 -13.59 -2.43
N GLN A 14 18.50 -14.25 -2.29
CA GLN A 14 19.80 -13.60 -2.33
C GLN A 14 20.12 -13.05 -3.73
N ALA A 15 19.83 -13.80 -4.78
CA ALA A 15 20.07 -13.33 -6.15
C ALA A 15 19.24 -12.08 -6.48
N PHE A 16 17.99 -12.04 -6.04
CA PHE A 16 17.13 -10.86 -6.22
C PHE A 16 17.61 -9.67 -5.39
N ALA A 17 18.00 -9.90 -4.13
CA ALA A 17 18.59 -8.87 -3.29
C ALA A 17 19.87 -8.30 -3.91
N ASP A 18 20.78 -9.13 -4.40
CA ASP A 18 22.01 -8.71 -5.05
C ASP A 18 21.75 -7.87 -6.30
N GLU A 19 20.73 -8.22 -7.08
CA GLU A 19 20.35 -7.45 -8.27
C GLU A 19 19.77 -6.08 -7.91
N ILE A 20 18.95 -5.99 -6.87
CA ILE A 20 18.45 -4.70 -6.37
C ILE A 20 19.61 -3.82 -5.90
N ILE A 21 20.55 -4.38 -5.13
CA ILE A 21 21.73 -3.65 -4.66
C ILE A 21 22.56 -3.16 -5.86
N ARG A 22 22.77 -4.01 -6.86
CA ARG A 22 23.48 -3.63 -8.09
C ARG A 22 22.81 -2.43 -8.79
N LEU A 23 21.48 -2.44 -8.91
CA LEU A 23 20.73 -1.35 -9.51
C LEU A 23 20.83 -0.06 -8.69
N VAL A 24 20.70 -0.15 -7.38
CA VAL A 24 20.85 0.98 -6.47
C VAL A 24 22.25 1.60 -6.59
N GLU A 25 23.30 0.78 -6.55
CA GLU A 25 24.69 1.26 -6.66
C GLU A 25 25.00 1.83 -8.06
N THR A 26 24.38 1.29 -9.11
CA THR A 26 24.62 1.74 -10.49
C THR A 26 23.91 3.05 -10.79
N TYR A 27 22.66 3.20 -10.35
CA TYR A 27 21.79 4.32 -10.74
C TYR A 27 21.53 5.33 -9.62
N GLY A 28 21.95 5.04 -8.39
CA GLY A 28 21.75 5.93 -7.25
C GLY A 28 20.31 5.99 -6.77
N PHE A 29 19.56 4.88 -6.87
CA PHE A 29 18.20 4.81 -6.35
C PHE A 29 18.18 4.89 -4.84
N ASP A 30 17.09 5.44 -4.29
CA ASP A 30 16.90 5.58 -2.84
C ASP A 30 16.16 4.42 -2.21
N GLY A 31 15.52 3.57 -3.01
CA GLY A 31 14.70 2.49 -2.52
C GLY A 31 13.99 1.71 -3.60
N LEU A 32 12.99 0.93 -3.20
CA LEU A 32 12.15 0.13 -4.08
C LEU A 32 10.68 0.24 -3.66
N ASP A 33 9.81 0.47 -4.63
CA ASP A 33 8.36 0.43 -4.47
C ASP A 33 7.80 -0.89 -5.00
N ILE A 34 6.96 -1.55 -4.20
CA ILE A 34 6.25 -2.76 -4.63
C ILE A 34 4.89 -2.33 -5.19
N ASP A 35 4.73 -2.46 -6.50
CA ASP A 35 3.49 -2.19 -7.22
C ASP A 35 3.07 -3.41 -8.04
N LEU A 36 2.93 -4.54 -7.37
CA LEU A 36 2.39 -5.75 -7.98
C LEU A 36 0.86 -5.70 -7.96
N GLU A 37 0.25 -6.10 -9.05
CA GLU A 37 -1.20 -6.06 -9.20
C GLU A 37 -1.74 -7.43 -9.62
N GLN A 38 -2.93 -7.76 -9.13
CA GLN A 38 -3.70 -8.95 -9.51
C GLN A 38 -2.86 -10.25 -9.48
N ALA A 39 -2.71 -10.95 -10.60
CA ALA A 39 -2.00 -12.23 -10.66
C ALA A 39 -0.52 -12.15 -10.26
N ALA A 40 0.12 -11.00 -10.43
CA ALA A 40 1.52 -10.80 -10.05
C ALA A 40 1.74 -10.90 -8.54
N ILE A 41 0.74 -10.56 -7.74
CA ILE A 41 0.83 -10.58 -6.27
C ILE A 41 1.13 -12.00 -5.77
N THR A 42 0.46 -13.00 -6.34
CA THR A 42 0.56 -14.40 -5.90
C THR A 42 1.36 -15.28 -6.85
N ALA A 43 1.95 -14.71 -7.91
CA ALA A 43 2.69 -15.48 -8.90
C ALA A 43 3.89 -16.20 -8.27
N ALA A 44 4.05 -17.49 -8.56
CA ALA A 44 5.10 -18.34 -8.01
C ALA A 44 5.21 -18.17 -6.48
N ASP A 45 6.41 -17.84 -5.96
CA ASP A 45 6.65 -17.63 -4.53
C ASP A 45 6.84 -16.15 -4.17
N ASN A 46 6.28 -15.23 -4.98
CA ASN A 46 6.47 -13.78 -4.80
C ASN A 46 6.13 -13.30 -3.38
N GLN A 47 5.05 -13.81 -2.77
CA GLN A 47 4.62 -13.39 -1.43
C GLN A 47 5.63 -13.68 -0.32
N THR A 48 6.55 -14.61 -0.53
CA THR A 48 7.58 -14.97 0.45
C THR A 48 8.97 -14.52 0.02
N VAL A 49 9.32 -14.67 -1.25
CA VAL A 49 10.66 -14.40 -1.77
C VAL A 49 10.93 -12.89 -1.88
N ILE A 50 9.98 -12.11 -2.38
CA ILE A 50 10.17 -10.66 -2.51
C ILE A 50 10.38 -9.99 -1.14
N PRO A 51 9.53 -10.21 -0.14
CA PRO A 51 9.78 -9.63 1.19
C PRO A 51 11.10 -10.08 1.80
N ALA A 52 11.47 -11.36 1.67
CA ALA A 52 12.73 -11.87 2.20
C ALA A 52 13.94 -11.20 1.54
N ALA A 53 13.92 -11.03 0.22
CA ALA A 53 14.96 -10.32 -0.50
C ALA A 53 15.06 -8.84 -0.08
N LEU A 54 13.93 -8.17 0.09
CA LEU A 54 13.92 -6.75 0.51
C LEU A 54 14.45 -6.57 1.94
N ARG A 55 14.20 -7.51 2.85
CA ARG A 55 14.84 -7.49 4.17
C ARG A 55 16.36 -7.59 4.06
N LEU A 56 16.88 -8.48 3.19
CA LEU A 56 18.31 -8.59 2.94
C LEU A 56 18.91 -7.28 2.43
N VAL A 57 18.23 -6.62 1.48
CA VAL A 57 18.67 -5.32 0.93
C VAL A 57 18.69 -4.25 2.02
N LYS A 58 17.60 -4.12 2.79
CA LYS A 58 17.52 -3.11 3.84
C LYS A 58 18.53 -3.33 4.95
N ASP A 59 18.74 -4.58 5.36
CA ASP A 59 19.77 -4.94 6.34
C ASP A 59 21.16 -4.61 5.84
N HIS A 60 21.44 -4.85 4.56
CA HIS A 60 22.72 -4.49 3.93
C HIS A 60 23.00 -2.98 4.04
N TYR A 61 22.03 -2.15 3.74
CA TYR A 61 22.20 -0.69 3.83
C TYR A 61 22.20 -0.16 5.27
N ARG A 62 21.38 -0.73 6.15
CA ARG A 62 21.40 -0.40 7.58
C ARG A 62 22.77 -0.66 8.21
N ALA A 63 23.43 -1.75 7.85
CA ALA A 63 24.79 -2.07 8.31
C ALA A 63 25.82 -1.03 7.88
N GLN A 64 25.55 -0.27 6.82
CA GLN A 64 26.40 0.83 6.35
C GLN A 64 25.93 2.21 6.89
N GLY A 65 24.95 2.25 7.77
CA GLY A 65 24.34 3.52 8.24
C GLY A 65 23.58 4.27 7.17
N LYS A 66 23.17 3.59 6.09
CA LYS A 66 22.40 4.17 4.98
C LYS A 66 20.92 3.76 5.08
N ASN A 67 20.05 4.63 4.60
CA ASN A 67 18.64 4.34 4.47
C ASN A 67 18.32 3.79 3.08
N PHE A 68 17.55 2.73 3.02
CA PHE A 68 16.96 2.18 1.81
C PHE A 68 15.44 2.18 2.00
N LEU A 69 14.71 2.88 1.16
CA LEU A 69 13.26 3.01 1.28
C LEU A 69 12.55 1.79 0.72
N ILE A 70 11.62 1.24 1.48
CA ILE A 70 10.70 0.22 1.01
C ILE A 70 9.29 0.79 1.12
N THR A 71 8.61 0.87 -0.01
CA THR A 71 7.23 1.34 -0.11
C THR A 71 6.37 0.36 -0.90
N MET A 72 5.07 0.48 -0.79
CA MET A 72 4.13 -0.37 -1.51
C MET A 72 2.90 0.43 -1.94
N ALA A 73 2.35 0.08 -3.10
CA ALA A 73 1.15 0.69 -3.66
C ALA A 73 0.04 -0.36 -3.89
N PRO A 74 -0.42 -1.07 -2.85
CA PRO A 74 -1.40 -2.13 -3.02
C PRO A 74 -2.79 -1.59 -3.37
N GLU A 75 -3.52 -2.32 -4.19
CA GLU A 75 -4.96 -2.11 -4.34
C GLU A 75 -5.64 -2.34 -2.98
N PHE A 76 -6.41 -1.37 -2.47
CA PHE A 76 -6.90 -1.42 -1.10
C PHE A 76 -7.73 -2.66 -0.74
N PRO A 77 -8.51 -3.29 -1.66
CA PRO A 77 -9.26 -4.49 -1.32
C PRO A 77 -8.39 -5.68 -0.87
N TYR A 78 -7.12 -5.70 -1.26
CA TYR A 78 -6.17 -6.75 -0.86
C TYR A 78 -5.51 -6.51 0.52
N LEU A 79 -5.93 -5.48 1.23
CA LEU A 79 -5.41 -5.11 2.56
C LEU A 79 -6.28 -5.60 3.72
N THR A 80 -7.20 -6.51 3.48
CA THR A 80 -7.91 -7.20 4.57
C THR A 80 -6.95 -8.10 5.34
N ALA A 81 -7.35 -8.53 6.55
CA ALA A 81 -6.51 -9.37 7.41
C ALA A 81 -5.96 -10.64 6.73
N ASN A 82 -6.73 -11.20 5.79
CA ASN A 82 -6.34 -12.35 4.97
C ASN A 82 -6.20 -12.02 3.48
N GLY A 83 -6.01 -10.74 3.17
CA GLY A 83 -5.87 -10.25 1.80
C GLY A 83 -4.56 -10.68 1.15
N LEU A 84 -4.53 -10.61 -0.19
CA LEU A 84 -3.39 -11.09 -0.97
C LEU A 84 -2.11 -10.31 -0.73
N TYR A 85 -2.22 -9.02 -0.38
CA TYR A 85 -1.05 -8.16 -0.08
C TYR A 85 -0.58 -8.26 1.38
N THR A 86 -1.40 -8.79 2.27
CA THR A 86 -1.09 -8.90 3.69
C THR A 86 0.19 -9.68 3.99
N PRO A 87 0.55 -10.76 3.26
CA PRO A 87 1.84 -11.42 3.46
C PRO A 87 3.05 -10.51 3.27
N TYR A 88 3.01 -9.59 2.30
CA TYR A 88 4.09 -8.60 2.09
C TYR A 88 4.21 -7.64 3.27
N LEU A 89 3.09 -7.09 3.72
CA LEU A 89 3.06 -6.16 4.87
C LEU A 89 3.53 -6.82 6.14
N ARG A 90 3.02 -8.02 6.43
CA ARG A 90 3.41 -8.78 7.62
C ARG A 90 4.88 -9.13 7.64
N ALA A 91 5.41 -9.59 6.51
CA ALA A 91 6.82 -9.96 6.38
C ALA A 91 7.77 -8.74 6.44
N LEU A 92 7.29 -7.55 6.11
CA LEU A 92 8.07 -6.32 6.09
C LEU A 92 7.75 -5.37 7.24
N GLU A 93 7.04 -5.81 8.27
CA GLU A 93 6.88 -5.04 9.51
C GLU A 93 8.26 -4.62 10.07
N GLY A 94 8.41 -3.33 10.39
CA GLY A 94 9.69 -2.77 10.81
C GLY A 94 10.70 -2.49 9.68
N TYR A 95 10.39 -2.88 8.45
CA TYR A 95 11.23 -2.67 7.26
C TYR A 95 10.63 -1.66 6.28
N TYR A 96 9.31 -1.66 6.03
CA TYR A 96 8.72 -0.70 5.12
C TYR A 96 8.66 0.69 5.75
N ASP A 97 8.80 1.70 4.91
CA ASP A 97 8.81 3.12 5.32
C ASP A 97 7.42 3.73 5.25
N TRP A 98 6.67 3.45 4.20
CA TRP A 98 5.25 3.79 4.09
C TRP A 98 4.53 2.93 3.06
N ILE A 99 3.20 2.94 3.16
CA ILE A 99 2.30 2.27 2.23
C ILE A 99 1.38 3.34 1.64
N ASN A 100 1.27 3.40 0.32
CA ASN A 100 0.35 4.27 -0.39
C ASN A 100 -0.66 3.45 -1.20
N PRO A 101 -1.71 2.92 -0.54
CA PRO A 101 -2.68 2.09 -1.23
C PRO A 101 -3.39 2.84 -2.35
N GLN A 102 -3.78 2.11 -3.39
CA GLN A 102 -4.58 2.61 -4.49
C GLN A 102 -6.05 2.63 -4.06
N PHE A 103 -6.59 3.84 -3.80
CA PHE A 103 -8.00 4.05 -3.47
C PHE A 103 -8.77 4.53 -4.70
N TYR A 104 -8.46 3.95 -5.85
CA TYR A 104 -9.03 4.29 -7.15
C TYR A 104 -9.12 3.04 -8.03
N ASN A 105 -9.92 3.09 -9.08
CA ASN A 105 -10.13 1.98 -10.03
C ASN A 105 -10.60 0.67 -9.38
N GLN A 106 -11.27 0.75 -8.22
CA GLN A 106 -11.77 -0.42 -7.49
C GLN A 106 -13.30 -0.57 -7.57
N GLY A 107 -13.94 0.27 -8.37
CA GLY A 107 -15.37 0.18 -8.65
C GLY A 107 -16.24 0.17 -7.40
N GLY A 108 -17.03 -0.88 -7.26
CA GLY A 108 -17.94 -1.08 -6.13
C GLY A 108 -17.32 -1.64 -4.85
N ASP A 109 -16.01 -1.92 -4.85
CA ASP A 109 -15.32 -2.30 -3.62
C ASP A 109 -15.38 -1.16 -2.60
N GLY A 110 -15.45 -1.49 -1.34
CA GLY A 110 -15.66 -0.49 -0.31
C GLY A 110 -15.67 -1.06 1.10
N ILE A 111 -16.46 -0.45 1.95
CA ILE A 111 -16.50 -0.78 3.37
C ILE A 111 -17.94 -0.68 3.90
N TRP A 112 -18.29 -1.61 4.79
CA TRP A 112 -19.57 -1.55 5.52
C TRP A 112 -19.41 -0.73 6.80
N ILE A 113 -20.30 0.25 6.97
CA ILE A 113 -20.36 1.07 8.18
C ILE A 113 -21.75 0.95 8.81
N ASP A 114 -21.77 0.58 10.07
CA ASP A 114 -23.00 0.50 10.83
C ASP A 114 -23.68 1.88 10.87
N GLY A 115 -24.98 1.88 10.59
CA GLY A 115 -25.78 3.11 10.51
C GLY A 115 -25.72 3.84 9.17
N ILE A 116 -24.79 3.52 8.29
CA ILE A 116 -24.68 4.10 6.93
C ILE A 116 -24.94 3.05 5.86
N GLY A 117 -24.34 1.85 6.01
CA GLY A 117 -24.37 0.79 5.02
C GLY A 117 -23.06 0.66 4.24
N TRP A 118 -23.13 0.07 3.05
CA TRP A 118 -21.96 -0.09 2.17
C TRP A 118 -21.58 1.25 1.52
N ILE A 119 -20.32 1.62 1.69
CA ILE A 119 -19.74 2.80 1.04
C ILE A 119 -18.74 2.29 0.00
N ALA A 120 -19.08 2.42 -1.28
CA ALA A 120 -18.23 2.00 -2.38
C ALA A 120 -17.16 3.07 -2.69
N GLN A 121 -16.03 2.62 -3.17
CA GLN A 121 -14.92 3.50 -3.59
C GLN A 121 -15.36 4.52 -4.66
N ASN A 122 -16.26 4.12 -5.57
CA ASN A 122 -16.76 4.98 -6.65
C ASN A 122 -18.00 5.83 -6.28
N ASN A 123 -18.41 5.83 -5.02
CA ASN A 123 -19.53 6.66 -4.55
C ASN A 123 -19.04 8.06 -4.18
N ASP A 124 -19.14 8.98 -5.13
CA ASP A 124 -18.70 10.38 -4.94
C ASP A 124 -19.55 11.15 -3.92
N ALA A 125 -20.79 10.72 -3.68
CA ALA A 125 -21.67 11.39 -2.71
C ALA A 125 -21.26 11.15 -1.25
N LEU A 126 -20.53 10.04 -0.98
CA LEU A 126 -20.03 9.67 0.35
C LEU A 126 -18.48 9.61 0.34
N LYS A 127 -17.83 10.49 -0.39
CA LYS A 127 -16.37 10.46 -0.57
C LYS A 127 -15.62 10.76 0.72
N GLU A 128 -16.07 11.74 1.50
CA GLU A 128 -15.47 12.06 2.80
C GLU A 128 -15.56 10.86 3.74
N GLU A 129 -16.73 10.25 3.84
CA GLU A 129 -16.97 9.08 4.68
C GLU A 129 -16.13 7.90 4.23
N PHE A 130 -16.02 7.66 2.91
CA PHE A 130 -15.18 6.60 2.38
C PHE A 130 -13.72 6.80 2.81
N ILE A 131 -13.15 7.98 2.59
CA ILE A 131 -11.77 8.31 2.92
C ILE A 131 -11.53 8.13 4.42
N TYR A 132 -12.40 8.69 5.23
CA TYR A 132 -12.27 8.61 6.68
C TYR A 132 -12.33 7.17 7.19
N TYR A 133 -13.37 6.43 6.85
CA TYR A 133 -13.59 5.10 7.41
C TYR A 133 -12.62 4.05 6.87
N ILE A 134 -12.21 4.12 5.61
CA ILE A 134 -11.21 3.20 5.10
C ILE A 134 -9.84 3.47 5.74
N ALA A 135 -9.46 4.74 5.89
CA ALA A 135 -8.23 5.11 6.57
C ALA A 135 -8.26 4.70 8.04
N ASP A 136 -9.35 5.00 8.77
CA ASP A 136 -9.54 4.60 10.16
C ASP A 136 -9.44 3.09 10.35
N SER A 137 -10.04 2.33 9.44
CA SER A 137 -10.00 0.86 9.49
C SER A 137 -8.60 0.31 9.29
N LEU A 138 -7.83 0.88 8.37
CA LEU A 138 -6.45 0.47 8.11
C LEU A 138 -5.52 0.85 9.26
N ILE A 139 -5.62 2.05 9.81
CA ILE A 139 -4.68 2.47 10.87
C ILE A 139 -4.98 1.84 12.23
N ASN A 140 -6.19 1.33 12.42
CA ASN A 140 -6.59 0.66 13.66
C ASN A 140 -6.71 -0.87 13.51
N GLY A 141 -6.64 -1.41 12.31
CA GLY A 141 -6.84 -2.84 12.06
C GLY A 141 -8.26 -3.28 12.39
N THR A 142 -9.25 -2.47 12.03
CA THR A 142 -10.67 -2.71 12.31
C THR A 142 -11.45 -3.02 11.03
N ARG A 143 -12.71 -3.43 11.15
CA ARG A 143 -13.60 -3.75 10.03
C ARG A 143 -13.00 -4.74 9.04
N GLY A 144 -12.19 -5.69 9.55
CA GLY A 144 -11.56 -6.72 8.73
C GLY A 144 -10.28 -6.33 8.01
N TYR A 145 -9.76 -5.12 8.20
CA TYR A 145 -8.53 -4.66 7.57
C TYR A 145 -7.28 -4.96 8.40
N TYR A 146 -6.16 -5.14 7.71
CA TYR A 146 -4.85 -5.29 8.33
C TYR A 146 -4.33 -3.94 8.79
N LYS A 147 -3.70 -3.90 9.98
CA LYS A 147 -3.22 -2.65 10.58
C LYS A 147 -1.96 -2.14 9.90
N ILE A 148 -2.03 -0.89 9.44
CA ILE A 148 -0.88 -0.09 9.00
C ILE A 148 -0.74 1.10 9.95
N PRO A 149 0.43 1.35 10.58
CA PRO A 149 0.61 2.51 11.44
C PRO A 149 0.20 3.82 10.74
N HIS A 150 -0.48 4.72 11.44
CA HIS A 150 -1.02 5.94 10.83
C HIS A 150 0.06 6.81 10.18
N ASP A 151 1.25 6.89 10.78
CA ASP A 151 2.40 7.64 10.27
C ASP A 151 3.12 6.96 9.09
N LYS A 152 2.62 5.79 8.68
CA LYS A 152 3.09 5.04 7.50
C LYS A 152 2.01 4.84 6.43
N LEU A 153 0.82 5.38 6.62
CA LEU A 153 -0.24 5.35 5.62
C LEU A 153 -0.28 6.65 4.84
N VAL A 154 -0.13 6.54 3.51
CA VAL A 154 -0.33 7.64 2.54
C VAL A 154 -1.57 7.32 1.71
N PHE A 155 -2.46 8.27 1.54
CA PHE A 155 -3.69 8.04 0.79
C PHE A 155 -3.47 8.26 -0.70
N GLY A 156 -3.45 7.18 -1.50
CA GLY A 156 -3.24 7.21 -2.95
C GLY A 156 -4.53 7.52 -3.71
N ILE A 157 -4.57 8.67 -4.38
CA ILE A 157 -5.72 9.11 -5.20
C ILE A 157 -5.24 9.71 -6.52
N PRO A 158 -6.07 9.65 -7.59
CA PRO A 158 -5.75 10.32 -8.84
C PRO A 158 -5.84 11.84 -8.72
N THR A 159 -4.98 12.54 -9.44
CA THR A 159 -4.89 14.01 -9.40
C THR A 159 -5.98 14.72 -10.22
N ASN A 160 -6.58 14.01 -11.17
CA ASN A 160 -7.67 14.53 -12.00
C ASN A 160 -8.51 13.36 -12.55
N ILE A 161 -9.60 13.70 -13.21
CA ILE A 161 -10.57 12.72 -13.72
C ILE A 161 -10.02 11.82 -14.83
N ASP A 162 -8.98 12.26 -15.53
CA ASP A 162 -8.40 11.50 -16.64
C ASP A 162 -7.30 10.52 -16.16
N ALA A 163 -6.87 10.67 -14.89
CA ALA A 163 -5.79 9.84 -14.34
C ALA A 163 -6.26 8.43 -13.92
N ALA A 164 -7.55 8.26 -13.65
CA ALA A 164 -8.15 6.97 -13.31
C ALA A 164 -9.65 6.98 -13.62
N ALA A 165 -10.22 5.81 -13.86
CA ALA A 165 -11.65 5.69 -14.17
C ALA A 165 -12.55 6.10 -13.00
N THR A 166 -12.11 5.82 -11.76
CA THR A 166 -12.81 6.20 -10.53
C THR A 166 -11.81 6.61 -9.46
N GLY A 167 -12.24 7.37 -8.46
CA GLY A 167 -11.43 7.72 -7.29
C GLY A 167 -10.99 9.17 -7.22
N TYR A 168 -11.11 9.93 -8.30
CA TYR A 168 -10.84 11.37 -8.27
C TYR A 168 -11.77 12.06 -7.26
N VAL A 169 -11.19 12.87 -6.39
CA VAL A 169 -11.94 13.62 -5.37
C VAL A 169 -12.41 14.93 -5.97
N LYS A 170 -13.70 15.00 -6.33
CA LYS A 170 -14.29 16.16 -6.99
C LYS A 170 -14.32 17.39 -6.09
N ASN A 171 -14.53 17.21 -4.80
CA ASN A 171 -14.48 18.26 -3.80
C ASN A 171 -13.26 18.04 -2.89
N PRO A 172 -12.19 18.83 -3.05
CA PRO A 172 -10.98 18.68 -2.19
C PRO A 172 -11.28 18.84 -0.70
N GLN A 173 -12.36 19.49 -0.32
CA GLN A 173 -12.75 19.63 1.10
C GLN A 173 -13.03 18.28 1.75
N ASP A 174 -13.55 17.30 1.00
CA ASP A 174 -13.79 15.94 1.49
C ASP A 174 -12.51 15.30 2.00
N LEU A 175 -11.39 15.52 1.30
CA LEU A 175 -10.06 15.07 1.74
C LEU A 175 -9.61 15.77 3.02
N PHE A 176 -9.69 17.08 3.03
CA PHE A 176 -9.23 17.86 4.18
C PHE A 176 -10.05 17.55 5.43
N ASP A 177 -11.36 17.41 5.30
CA ASP A 177 -12.23 17.09 6.44
C ASP A 177 -11.96 15.70 6.98
N ALA A 178 -11.81 14.68 6.12
CA ALA A 178 -11.46 13.33 6.54
C ALA A 178 -10.08 13.28 7.23
N PHE A 179 -9.07 13.92 6.67
CA PHE A 179 -7.72 13.93 7.24
C PHE A 179 -7.65 14.73 8.55
N ASN A 180 -8.39 15.83 8.65
CA ASN A 180 -8.48 16.60 9.90
C ASN A 180 -9.17 15.80 11.00
N GLN A 181 -10.18 15.00 10.66
CA GLN A 181 -10.84 14.13 11.63
C GLN A 181 -9.87 13.07 12.19
N LEU A 182 -9.06 12.45 11.33
CA LEU A 182 -8.02 11.51 11.75
C LEU A 182 -6.96 12.20 12.63
N LYS A 183 -6.53 13.40 12.24
CA LYS A 183 -5.58 14.20 13.02
C LYS A 183 -6.13 14.56 14.39
N ASN A 184 -7.40 14.96 14.47
CA ASN A 184 -8.05 15.35 15.73
C ASN A 184 -8.20 14.16 16.70
N GLN A 185 -8.23 12.95 16.22
CA GLN A 185 -8.18 11.73 17.06
C GLN A 185 -6.76 11.24 17.35
N GLY A 186 -5.74 12.05 17.06
CA GLY A 186 -4.34 11.74 17.37
C GLY A 186 -3.67 10.79 16.39
N GLN A 187 -4.25 10.60 15.20
CA GLN A 187 -3.77 9.65 14.18
C GLN A 187 -3.62 10.32 12.81
N PRO A 188 -2.84 11.40 12.68
CA PRO A 188 -2.62 12.01 11.38
C PRO A 188 -1.93 11.00 10.44
N LEU A 189 -2.36 10.99 9.17
CA LEU A 189 -1.68 10.20 8.13
C LEU A 189 -0.33 10.83 7.79
N ARG A 190 0.53 10.04 7.13
CA ARG A 190 1.85 10.48 6.69
C ARG A 190 1.77 11.57 5.63
#